data_1d15a29f1ac1dc1481532b7eae64442a
#
_entry.id   1d15a29f1ac1dc1481532b7eae64442a
#
_cell.length_a   1.000
_cell.length_b   1.000
_cell.length_c   1.000
_cell.angle_alpha   90.00
_cell.angle_beta   90.00
_cell.angle_gamma   90.00
#
_symmetry.space_group_name_H-M   'P 1'
#
loop_
_entity.id
_entity.type
_entity.pdbx_description
1 polymer ?
#
loop_
_entity_poly.entity_id
_entity_poly.type
_entity_poly.pdbx_seq_one_letter_code
_entity_poly.pdbx_strand_id
1 'polypeptide(L)'
;MTPMRIVLADDVALLREGLAGLLTAAGHEVVAQAADADELRATVARLASAGELPDVVVTDVRMPPTGTDDGLRAAVDLRAAYPGLPVMVLSAYVAGPYLRDLLDGAGTQAGGVGYLLKERVGRVDDFVRSLDVVTSGGIVVDPEVLATLMAGRASATERATSNHRTTAHETVVSRSEPGSARAVTPDPGHKTTVQTADEADPSGERGLERLTPREQEVLALMAEGLSNTQVAERLVLSDGAVAKHVANIFAKLDLPPSEDNRRVRAVLAWLRSRA
;
A
#
# COMPACT_ATOMS: atom_id res chain seq x y z
N MET A 1 -15.80 17.60 -16.55
CA MET A 1 -15.19 16.27 -16.41
C MET A 1 -16.27 15.24 -16.71
N THR A 2 -15.96 14.22 -17.48
CA THR A 2 -16.93 13.12 -17.72
C THR A 2 -16.96 12.24 -16.49
N PRO A 3 -18.17 11.85 -15.97
CA PRO A 3 -18.26 10.90 -14.89
C PRO A 3 -17.55 9.58 -15.22
N MET A 4 -16.68 9.10 -14.34
CA MET A 4 -16.02 7.79 -14.47
C MET A 4 -16.78 6.74 -13.67
N ARG A 5 -16.87 5.53 -14.21
CA ARG A 5 -17.37 4.32 -13.54
C ARG A 5 -16.19 3.62 -12.86
N ILE A 6 -16.20 3.55 -11.56
CA ILE A 6 -15.06 3.11 -10.74
C ILE A 6 -15.43 1.84 -9.98
N VAL A 7 -14.57 0.82 -10.01
CA VAL A 7 -14.58 -0.28 -9.03
C VAL A 7 -13.51 0.02 -7.99
N LEU A 8 -13.88 0.00 -6.72
CA LEU A 8 -13.01 0.33 -5.59
C LEU A 8 -12.78 -0.89 -4.72
N ALA A 9 -11.52 -1.23 -4.43
CA ALA A 9 -11.15 -2.33 -3.56
C ALA A 9 -10.19 -1.88 -2.45
N ASP A 10 -10.56 -2.15 -1.21
CA ASP A 10 -9.75 -1.90 0.00
C ASP A 10 -10.33 -2.75 1.13
N ASP A 11 -9.50 -3.41 1.92
CA ASP A 11 -9.95 -4.26 3.02
C ASP A 11 -10.44 -3.47 4.24
N VAL A 12 -10.00 -2.21 4.35
CA VAL A 12 -10.42 -1.30 5.42
C VAL A 12 -11.74 -0.63 5.04
N ALA A 13 -12.86 -1.12 5.57
CA ALA A 13 -14.21 -0.65 5.24
C ALA A 13 -14.35 0.88 5.36
N LEU A 14 -13.82 1.50 6.43
CA LEU A 14 -13.89 2.94 6.65
C LEU A 14 -13.18 3.73 5.52
N LEU A 15 -12.03 3.25 5.08
CA LEU A 15 -11.27 3.89 4.01
C LEU A 15 -11.98 3.71 2.67
N ARG A 16 -12.49 2.51 2.40
CA ARG A 16 -13.25 2.19 1.20
C ARG A 16 -14.50 3.07 1.08
N GLU A 17 -15.31 3.17 2.14
CA GLU A 17 -16.48 4.05 2.18
C GLU A 17 -16.11 5.53 2.07
N GLY A 18 -15.04 5.96 2.73
CA GLY A 18 -14.53 7.32 2.64
C GLY A 18 -14.11 7.69 1.22
N LEU A 19 -13.36 6.80 0.54
CA LEU A 19 -12.97 6.98 -0.86
C LEU A 19 -14.16 7.00 -1.80
N ALA A 20 -15.13 6.09 -1.61
CA ALA A 20 -16.36 6.05 -2.39
C ALA A 20 -17.13 7.37 -2.27
N GLY A 21 -17.28 7.89 -1.04
CA GLY A 21 -17.91 9.18 -0.78
C GLY A 21 -17.18 10.34 -1.47
N LEU A 22 -15.84 10.39 -1.40
CA LEU A 22 -15.03 11.42 -2.04
C LEU A 22 -15.17 11.40 -3.56
N LEU A 23 -15.09 10.21 -4.18
CA LEU A 23 -15.24 10.04 -5.63
C LEU A 23 -16.64 10.43 -6.10
N THR A 24 -17.68 10.05 -5.34
CA THR A 24 -19.07 10.44 -5.63
C THR A 24 -19.26 11.95 -5.52
N ALA A 25 -18.70 12.60 -4.49
CA ALA A 25 -18.73 14.04 -4.33
C ALA A 25 -17.98 14.79 -5.45
N ALA A 26 -16.93 14.15 -6.03
CA ALA A 26 -16.22 14.66 -7.21
C ALA A 26 -16.99 14.43 -8.53
N GLY A 27 -18.17 13.81 -8.50
CA GLY A 27 -19.01 13.58 -9.67
C GLY A 27 -18.74 12.29 -10.42
N HIS A 28 -18.08 11.32 -9.80
CA HIS A 28 -17.82 9.98 -10.36
C HIS A 28 -18.79 8.94 -9.76
N GLU A 29 -18.91 7.79 -10.41
CA GLU A 29 -19.77 6.70 -9.98
C GLU A 29 -18.93 5.51 -9.48
N VAL A 30 -19.06 5.14 -8.20
CA VAL A 30 -18.52 3.89 -7.69
C VAL A 30 -19.53 2.78 -7.94
N VAL A 31 -19.34 2.05 -9.05
CA VAL A 31 -20.28 1.01 -9.52
C VAL A 31 -20.21 -0.28 -8.73
N ALA A 32 -19.10 -0.53 -8.05
CA ALA A 32 -18.96 -1.67 -7.14
C ALA A 32 -17.79 -1.44 -6.17
N GLN A 33 -17.86 -2.15 -5.04
CA GLN A 33 -16.81 -2.18 -4.02
C GLN A 33 -16.42 -3.65 -3.76
N ALA A 34 -15.17 -3.89 -3.33
CA ALA A 34 -14.65 -5.18 -2.94
C ALA A 34 -13.79 -5.04 -1.66
N ALA A 35 -13.87 -6.03 -0.77
CA ALA A 35 -13.11 -6.04 0.48
C ALA A 35 -11.84 -6.91 0.41
N ASP A 36 -11.68 -7.69 -0.66
CA ASP A 36 -10.52 -8.53 -0.88
C ASP A 36 -10.21 -8.70 -2.38
N ALA A 37 -9.08 -9.33 -2.68
CA ALA A 37 -8.59 -9.50 -4.03
C ALA A 37 -9.44 -10.47 -4.87
N ASP A 38 -10.04 -11.49 -4.26
CA ASP A 38 -10.85 -12.48 -4.97
C ASP A 38 -12.23 -11.89 -5.29
N GLU A 39 -12.83 -11.14 -4.35
CA GLU A 39 -14.04 -10.37 -4.59
C GLU A 39 -13.84 -9.33 -5.69
N LEU A 40 -12.68 -8.65 -5.72
CA LEU A 40 -12.33 -7.71 -6.78
C LEU A 40 -12.32 -8.38 -8.16
N ARG A 41 -11.61 -9.52 -8.29
CA ARG A 41 -11.57 -10.28 -9.56
C ARG A 41 -12.94 -10.72 -9.99
N ALA A 42 -13.73 -11.31 -9.08
CA ALA A 42 -15.09 -11.78 -9.36
C ALA A 42 -16.02 -10.62 -9.77
N THR A 43 -15.90 -9.46 -9.13
CA THR A 43 -16.71 -8.29 -9.43
C THR A 43 -16.41 -7.75 -10.83
N VAL A 44 -15.13 -7.58 -11.19
CA VAL A 44 -14.76 -7.11 -12.53
C VAL A 44 -15.17 -8.14 -13.60
N ALA A 45 -15.00 -9.44 -13.35
CA ALA A 45 -15.43 -10.49 -14.29
C ALA A 45 -16.94 -10.45 -14.52
N ARG A 46 -17.74 -10.24 -13.48
CA ARG A 46 -19.21 -10.12 -13.57
C ARG A 46 -19.60 -8.89 -14.40
N LEU A 47 -18.99 -7.74 -14.15
CA LEU A 47 -19.22 -6.51 -14.93
C LEU A 47 -18.81 -6.69 -16.40
N ALA A 48 -17.67 -7.32 -16.65
CA ALA A 48 -17.21 -7.62 -18.01
C ALA A 48 -18.20 -8.52 -18.77
N SER A 49 -18.76 -9.56 -18.10
CA SER A 49 -19.75 -10.46 -18.68
C SER A 49 -21.08 -9.78 -19.02
N ALA A 50 -21.40 -8.69 -18.32
CA ALA A 50 -22.56 -7.83 -18.61
C ALA A 50 -22.26 -6.77 -19.70
N GLY A 51 -21.03 -6.67 -20.20
CA GLY A 51 -20.62 -5.60 -21.13
C GLY A 51 -20.45 -4.23 -20.44
N GLU A 52 -20.30 -4.22 -19.12
CA GLU A 52 -20.28 -3.03 -18.27
C GLU A 52 -18.92 -2.85 -17.56
N LEU A 53 -17.82 -3.09 -18.25
CA LEU A 53 -16.49 -2.85 -17.65
C LEU A 53 -16.41 -1.46 -17.05
N PRO A 54 -15.74 -1.30 -15.89
CA PRO A 54 -15.49 0.03 -15.32
C PRO A 54 -14.46 0.79 -16.17
N ASP A 55 -14.49 2.11 -16.06
CA ASP A 55 -13.48 2.98 -16.68
C ASP A 55 -12.13 2.88 -15.96
N VAL A 56 -12.14 2.55 -14.67
CA VAL A 56 -10.93 2.34 -13.86
C VAL A 56 -11.22 1.44 -12.65
N VAL A 57 -10.23 0.62 -12.30
CA VAL A 57 -10.17 -0.10 -11.02
C VAL A 57 -9.22 0.65 -10.09
N VAL A 58 -9.68 0.96 -8.88
CA VAL A 58 -8.85 1.48 -7.79
C VAL A 58 -8.70 0.40 -6.74
N THR A 59 -7.50 -0.03 -6.42
CA THR A 59 -7.25 -1.14 -5.49
C THR A 59 -6.14 -0.83 -4.50
N ASP A 60 -6.30 -1.28 -3.25
CA ASP A 60 -5.18 -1.35 -2.32
C ASP A 60 -4.19 -2.44 -2.74
N VAL A 61 -2.93 -2.31 -2.33
CA VAL A 61 -1.90 -3.35 -2.51
C VAL A 61 -2.18 -4.55 -1.60
N ARG A 62 -2.47 -4.28 -0.32
CA ARG A 62 -2.55 -5.30 0.72
C ARG A 62 -3.98 -5.58 1.09
N MET A 63 -4.48 -6.68 0.61
CA MET A 63 -5.83 -7.17 0.91
C MET A 63 -5.79 -8.66 1.21
N PRO A 64 -6.81 -9.23 1.87
CA PRO A 64 -6.95 -10.67 1.96
C PRO A 64 -6.92 -11.35 0.56
N PRO A 65 -6.51 -12.63 0.47
CA PRO A 65 -6.38 -13.61 1.56
C PRO A 65 -5.06 -13.58 2.34
N THR A 66 -3.95 -13.11 1.77
CA THR A 66 -2.65 -13.17 2.46
C THR A 66 -2.28 -11.86 3.19
N GLY A 67 -2.88 -10.73 2.80
CA GLY A 67 -2.59 -9.42 3.37
C GLY A 67 -1.21 -8.87 2.97
N THR A 68 -0.57 -9.42 1.93
CA THR A 68 0.74 -8.99 1.47
C THR A 68 0.66 -8.08 0.23
N ASP A 69 0.38 -8.67 -0.92
CA ASP A 69 0.37 -8.00 -2.22
C ASP A 69 -0.79 -8.50 -3.11
N ASP A 70 -1.82 -9.07 -2.50
CA ASP A 70 -2.92 -9.73 -3.22
C ASP A 70 -3.69 -8.76 -4.12
N GLY A 71 -3.89 -7.50 -3.68
CA GLY A 71 -4.53 -6.50 -4.51
C GLY A 71 -3.67 -6.06 -5.69
N LEU A 72 -2.35 -5.98 -5.51
CA LEU A 72 -1.43 -5.68 -6.61
C LEU A 72 -1.40 -6.84 -7.63
N ARG A 73 -1.41 -8.09 -7.16
CA ARG A 73 -1.55 -9.27 -8.03
C ARG A 73 -2.88 -9.26 -8.77
N ALA A 74 -3.98 -8.94 -8.08
CA ALA A 74 -5.28 -8.81 -8.72
C ALA A 74 -5.26 -7.74 -9.82
N ALA A 75 -4.59 -6.62 -9.60
CA ALA A 75 -4.40 -5.58 -10.62
C ALA A 75 -3.66 -6.11 -11.85
N VAL A 76 -2.57 -6.86 -11.66
CA VAL A 76 -1.82 -7.50 -12.76
C VAL A 76 -2.69 -8.51 -13.51
N ASP A 77 -3.40 -9.38 -12.79
CA ASP A 77 -4.29 -10.40 -13.37
C ASP A 77 -5.43 -9.75 -14.18
N LEU A 78 -6.06 -8.71 -13.65
CA LEU A 78 -7.14 -7.99 -14.32
C LEU A 78 -6.66 -7.30 -15.60
N ARG A 79 -5.48 -6.72 -15.60
CA ARG A 79 -4.89 -6.11 -16.80
C ARG A 79 -4.54 -7.16 -17.87
N ALA A 80 -4.09 -8.34 -17.46
CA ALA A 80 -3.85 -9.45 -18.38
C ALA A 80 -5.16 -9.99 -18.98
N ALA A 81 -6.21 -10.11 -18.15
CA ALA A 81 -7.52 -10.62 -18.58
C ALA A 81 -8.30 -9.60 -19.42
N TYR A 82 -8.17 -8.32 -19.13
CA TYR A 82 -8.89 -7.22 -19.79
C TYR A 82 -7.89 -6.16 -20.30
N PRO A 83 -7.21 -6.41 -21.44
CA PRO A 83 -6.31 -5.44 -22.04
C PRO A 83 -7.02 -4.11 -22.27
N GLY A 84 -6.43 -3.02 -21.82
CA GLY A 84 -7.05 -1.70 -21.90
C GLY A 84 -7.78 -1.25 -20.63
N LEU A 85 -8.01 -2.13 -19.63
CA LEU A 85 -8.59 -1.73 -18.34
C LEU A 85 -7.58 -0.88 -17.55
N PRO A 86 -7.88 0.40 -17.27
CA PRO A 86 -7.05 1.23 -16.45
C PRO A 86 -7.07 0.79 -14.98
N VAL A 87 -5.91 0.82 -14.32
CA VAL A 87 -5.80 0.44 -12.91
C VAL A 87 -5.00 1.49 -12.13
N MET A 88 -5.56 1.93 -11.00
CA MET A 88 -4.90 2.75 -10.00
C MET A 88 -4.67 1.92 -8.74
N VAL A 89 -3.41 1.73 -8.37
CA VAL A 89 -3.03 1.04 -7.14
C VAL A 89 -2.74 2.07 -6.05
N LEU A 90 -3.32 1.89 -4.88
CA LEU A 90 -3.08 2.67 -3.68
C LEU A 90 -2.23 1.86 -2.70
N SER A 91 -1.23 2.46 -2.10
CA SER A 91 -0.34 1.78 -1.17
C SER A 91 -0.05 2.63 0.06
N ALA A 92 0.01 2.00 1.21
CA ALA A 92 0.53 2.66 2.43
C ALA A 92 2.08 2.66 2.47
N TYR A 93 2.75 1.97 1.52
CA TYR A 93 4.20 1.78 1.51
C TYR A 93 4.79 1.92 0.12
N VAL A 94 6.08 2.26 0.09
CA VAL A 94 6.84 2.39 -1.15
C VAL A 94 7.21 1.00 -1.67
N ALA A 95 6.58 0.59 -2.78
CA ALA A 95 6.91 -0.52 -3.68
C ALA A 95 6.99 -1.96 -3.12
N GLY A 96 6.21 -2.85 -3.74
CA GLY A 96 6.35 -4.30 -3.68
C GLY A 96 7.04 -4.88 -4.93
N PRO A 97 7.41 -6.17 -4.92
CA PRO A 97 8.10 -6.84 -6.03
C PRO A 97 7.30 -6.82 -7.35
N TYR A 98 5.98 -6.87 -7.30
CA TYR A 98 5.09 -6.90 -8.47
C TYR A 98 4.81 -5.54 -9.13
N LEU A 99 5.34 -4.43 -8.58
CA LEU A 99 5.17 -3.12 -9.20
C LEU A 99 5.79 -3.07 -10.61
N ARG A 100 6.90 -3.80 -10.83
CA ARG A 100 7.50 -3.90 -12.15
C ARG A 100 6.58 -4.59 -13.14
N ASP A 101 5.99 -5.72 -12.74
CA ASP A 101 5.07 -6.49 -13.58
C ASP A 101 3.83 -5.64 -13.95
N LEU A 102 3.35 -4.81 -13.01
CA LEU A 102 2.28 -3.87 -13.27
C LEU A 102 2.67 -2.81 -14.32
N LEU A 103 3.89 -2.28 -14.25
CA LEU A 103 4.39 -1.25 -15.16
C LEU A 103 4.84 -1.83 -16.51
N ASP A 104 5.47 -3.01 -16.52
CA ASP A 104 5.95 -3.67 -17.74
C ASP A 104 4.80 -4.11 -18.66
N GLY A 105 3.61 -4.38 -18.10
CA GLY A 105 2.38 -4.61 -18.87
C GLY A 105 1.77 -3.36 -19.51
N ALA A 106 2.33 -2.18 -19.30
CA ALA A 106 1.84 -0.91 -19.84
C ALA A 106 2.35 -0.66 -21.28
N GLY A 107 2.03 -1.54 -22.23
CA GLY A 107 2.30 -1.34 -23.64
C GLY A 107 1.25 -0.47 -24.33
N THR A 108 1.48 -0.07 -25.57
CA THR A 108 0.68 0.90 -26.38
C THR A 108 -0.79 0.54 -26.61
N GLN A 109 -1.26 -0.63 -26.15
CA GLN A 109 -2.67 -1.05 -26.16
C GLN A 109 -3.18 -1.44 -24.76
N ALA A 110 -2.35 -1.32 -23.72
CA ALA A 110 -2.76 -1.56 -22.36
C ALA A 110 -3.35 -0.28 -21.76
N GLY A 111 -4.41 -0.39 -20.97
CA GLY A 111 -4.98 0.74 -20.21
C GLY A 111 -3.92 1.40 -19.33
N GLY A 112 -4.15 2.64 -18.94
CA GLY A 112 -3.24 3.37 -18.08
C GLY A 112 -3.00 2.71 -16.73
N VAL A 113 -1.90 3.09 -16.09
CA VAL A 113 -1.48 2.55 -14.79
C VAL A 113 -1.19 3.68 -13.82
N GLY A 114 -1.75 3.57 -12.62
CA GLY A 114 -1.40 4.44 -11.52
C GLY A 114 -0.84 3.65 -10.34
N TYR A 115 0.15 4.21 -9.65
CA TYR A 115 0.59 3.76 -8.35
C TYR A 115 0.83 4.98 -7.47
N LEU A 116 0.00 5.14 -6.45
CA LEU A 116 0.06 6.27 -5.53
C LEU A 116 0.14 5.79 -4.09
N LEU A 117 0.79 6.59 -3.27
CA LEU A 117 0.71 6.41 -1.83
C LEU A 117 -0.67 6.87 -1.32
N LYS A 118 -1.28 6.10 -0.40
CA LYS A 118 -2.59 6.42 0.22
C LYS A 118 -2.63 7.83 0.82
N GLU A 119 -1.50 8.37 1.22
CA GLU A 119 -1.35 9.74 1.71
C GLU A 119 -1.72 10.81 0.66
N ARG A 120 -1.57 10.50 -0.63
CA ARG A 120 -1.90 11.42 -1.74
C ARG A 120 -3.40 11.57 -1.96
N VAL A 121 -4.19 10.59 -1.56
CA VAL A 121 -5.65 10.59 -1.72
C VAL A 121 -6.33 11.71 -0.92
N GLY A 122 -5.71 12.18 0.17
CA GLY A 122 -6.19 13.32 0.95
C GLY A 122 -6.30 14.64 0.16
N ARG A 123 -5.64 14.73 -1.01
CA ARG A 123 -5.83 15.82 -1.98
C ARG A 123 -6.74 15.35 -3.11
N VAL A 124 -8.04 15.45 -2.90
CA VAL A 124 -9.06 14.90 -3.79
C VAL A 124 -8.86 15.35 -5.24
N ASP A 125 -8.60 16.64 -5.46
CA ASP A 125 -8.39 17.19 -6.81
C ASP A 125 -7.15 16.60 -7.51
N ASP A 126 -6.07 16.34 -6.77
CA ASP A 126 -4.86 15.72 -7.32
C ASP A 126 -5.09 14.24 -7.61
N PHE A 127 -5.83 13.56 -6.74
CA PHE A 127 -6.19 12.16 -6.92
C PHE A 127 -7.10 11.97 -8.14
N VAL A 128 -8.13 12.78 -8.27
CA VAL A 128 -9.04 12.76 -9.43
C VAL A 128 -8.30 13.06 -10.73
N ARG A 129 -7.42 14.06 -10.74
CA ARG A 129 -6.55 14.32 -11.93
C ARG A 129 -5.66 13.13 -12.28
N SER A 130 -5.18 12.41 -11.27
CA SER A 130 -4.39 11.19 -11.50
C SER A 130 -5.23 10.08 -12.11
N LEU A 131 -6.50 9.95 -11.72
CA LEU A 131 -7.45 9.03 -12.35
C LEU A 131 -7.73 9.43 -13.82
N ASP A 132 -7.90 10.72 -14.13
CA ASP A 132 -8.08 11.20 -15.50
C ASP A 132 -6.87 10.83 -16.39
N VAL A 133 -5.65 10.97 -15.89
CA VAL A 133 -4.44 10.57 -16.62
C VAL A 133 -4.43 9.07 -16.87
N VAL A 134 -4.74 8.27 -15.87
CA VAL A 134 -4.75 6.80 -15.96
C VAL A 134 -5.86 6.31 -16.90
N THR A 135 -7.06 6.87 -16.84
CA THR A 135 -8.17 6.50 -17.74
C THR A 135 -7.89 6.90 -19.20
N SER A 136 -7.08 7.94 -19.40
CA SER A 136 -6.59 8.34 -20.74
C SER A 136 -5.43 7.48 -21.25
N GLY A 137 -5.05 6.42 -20.55
CA GLY A 137 -3.95 5.52 -20.94
C GLY A 137 -2.55 5.96 -20.45
N GLY A 138 -2.49 7.01 -19.63
CA GLY A 138 -1.24 7.51 -19.06
C GLY A 138 -0.72 6.70 -17.89
N ILE A 139 0.51 7.01 -17.48
CA ILE A 139 1.17 6.39 -16.31
C ILE A 139 1.35 7.44 -15.21
N VAL A 140 0.89 7.13 -14.01
CA VAL A 140 1.06 7.94 -12.80
C VAL A 140 1.79 7.14 -11.76
N VAL A 141 2.97 7.56 -11.36
CA VAL A 141 3.74 6.90 -10.28
C VAL A 141 4.13 7.94 -9.26
N ASP A 142 3.89 7.63 -7.98
CA ASP A 142 4.32 8.49 -6.89
C ASP A 142 5.85 8.71 -6.95
N PRO A 143 6.34 9.94 -6.80
CA PRO A 143 7.77 10.24 -6.86
C PRO A 143 8.62 9.44 -5.87
N GLU A 144 8.11 9.14 -4.67
CA GLU A 144 8.82 8.35 -3.65
C GLU A 144 8.96 6.88 -4.08
N VAL A 145 7.92 6.36 -4.74
CA VAL A 145 7.91 5.02 -5.34
C VAL A 145 8.92 4.94 -6.48
N LEU A 146 8.93 5.94 -7.35
CA LEU A 146 9.86 6.03 -8.47
C LEU A 146 11.32 6.10 -7.98
N ALA A 147 11.62 6.92 -6.98
CA ALA A 147 12.95 7.03 -6.39
C ALA A 147 13.46 5.69 -5.84
N THR A 148 12.61 4.92 -5.18
CA THR A 148 12.95 3.60 -4.65
C THR A 148 13.22 2.57 -5.75
N LEU A 149 12.42 2.59 -6.83
CA LEU A 149 12.65 1.74 -8.00
C LEU A 149 14.01 2.03 -8.67
N MET A 150 14.37 3.30 -8.76
CA MET A 150 15.65 3.72 -9.34
C MET A 150 16.84 3.35 -8.45
N ALA A 151 16.74 3.53 -7.13
CA ALA A 151 17.77 3.12 -6.16
C ALA A 151 18.02 1.61 -6.17
N GLY A 152 16.95 0.81 -6.28
CA GLY A 152 17.05 -0.65 -6.38
C GLY A 152 17.76 -1.13 -7.66
N ARG A 153 17.75 -0.35 -8.75
CA ARG A 153 18.51 -0.65 -9.98
C ARG A 153 20.01 -0.42 -9.80
N ALA A 154 20.40 0.64 -9.10
CA ALA A 154 21.81 0.94 -8.84
C ALA A 154 22.49 -0.21 -8.04
N SER A 155 21.84 -0.69 -6.99
CA SER A 155 22.35 -1.78 -6.15
C SER A 155 22.38 -3.14 -6.85
N ALA A 156 21.52 -3.40 -7.82
CA ALA A 156 21.53 -4.62 -8.62
C ALA A 156 22.68 -4.62 -9.66
N THR A 157 23.00 -3.46 -10.23
CA THR A 157 24.09 -3.30 -11.20
C THR A 157 25.46 -3.42 -10.50
N GLU A 158 25.60 -2.89 -9.29
CA GLU A 158 26.83 -3.02 -8.50
C GLU A 158 27.10 -4.48 -8.06
N ARG A 159 26.06 -5.25 -7.70
CA ARG A 159 26.21 -6.68 -7.38
C ARG A 159 26.56 -7.52 -8.60
N ALA A 160 26.03 -7.20 -9.78
CA ALA A 160 26.36 -7.91 -11.03
C ALA A 160 27.81 -7.66 -11.45
N THR A 161 28.33 -6.45 -11.28
CA THR A 161 29.74 -6.12 -11.59
C THR A 161 30.73 -6.66 -10.56
N SER A 162 30.33 -6.82 -9.29
CA SER A 162 31.16 -7.42 -8.24
C SER A 162 31.30 -8.94 -8.40
N ASN A 163 30.28 -9.63 -8.91
CA ASN A 163 30.30 -11.10 -9.06
C ASN A 163 31.12 -11.57 -10.26
N HIS A 164 31.50 -10.66 -11.19
CA HIS A 164 32.35 -11.01 -12.34
C HIS A 164 33.84 -10.92 -12.02
N ARG A 165 34.23 -10.53 -10.80
CA ARG A 165 35.66 -10.40 -10.37
C ARG A 165 36.16 -11.50 -9.47
N THR A 166 35.34 -12.49 -9.10
CA THR A 166 35.75 -13.54 -8.12
C THR A 166 35.55 -14.97 -8.63
N THR A 167 35.82 -15.23 -9.91
CA THR A 167 35.91 -16.60 -10.41
C THR A 167 37.26 -16.82 -11.13
N ALA A 168 38.35 -16.73 -10.38
CA ALA A 168 39.62 -17.33 -10.72
C ALA A 168 40.35 -17.67 -9.41
N HIS A 169 40.30 -18.87 -9.04
CA HIS A 169 41.19 -19.71 -8.23
C HIS A 169 40.46 -20.51 -7.15
N GLU A 170 40.60 -21.75 -7.34
CA GLU A 170 41.02 -22.82 -6.43
C GLU A 170 40.01 -23.95 -6.21
N THR A 171 40.34 -25.02 -6.92
CA THR A 171 39.86 -26.38 -6.71
C THR A 171 40.64 -27.00 -5.55
N VAL A 172 39.98 -27.40 -4.45
CA VAL A 172 40.49 -28.48 -3.59
C VAL A 172 39.32 -29.30 -3.03
N VAL A 173 39.46 -30.58 -3.23
CA VAL A 173 38.66 -31.73 -2.83
C VAL A 173 38.73 -31.95 -1.32
N SER A 174 37.63 -32.25 -0.64
CA SER A 174 37.63 -33.24 0.43
C SER A 174 36.25 -33.83 0.72
N ARG A 175 36.20 -35.14 0.81
CA ARG A 175 35.10 -36.05 1.18
C ARG A 175 34.83 -36.03 2.69
N SER A 176 33.59 -36.33 3.09
CA SER A 176 33.16 -37.40 4.02
C SER A 176 31.81 -37.08 4.67
N GLU A 177 30.95 -37.85 4.50
CA GLU A 177 29.92 -38.78 4.96
C GLU A 177 29.17 -38.50 6.31
N PRO A 178 28.04 -39.22 6.62
CA PRO A 178 26.79 -38.59 7.04
C PRO A 178 26.40 -38.93 8.50
N GLY A 179 25.48 -38.20 9.05
CA GLY A 179 25.03 -38.43 10.43
C GLY A 179 23.64 -37.91 10.80
N SER A 180 22.71 -38.85 10.83
CA SER A 180 21.62 -38.97 11.81
C SER A 180 20.47 -37.98 11.84
N ALA A 181 19.32 -38.48 11.39
CA ALA A 181 17.96 -38.01 11.63
C ALA A 181 17.59 -38.00 13.14
N ARG A 182 16.93 -36.94 13.58
CA ARG A 182 16.14 -36.98 14.80
C ARG A 182 14.81 -36.28 14.57
N ALA A 183 13.75 -37.10 14.60
CA ALA A 183 12.35 -36.68 14.55
C ALA A 183 11.97 -35.88 15.79
N VAL A 184 11.27 -34.76 15.58
CA VAL A 184 10.54 -34.05 16.63
C VAL A 184 9.06 -34.02 16.24
N THR A 185 8.27 -34.62 17.12
CA THR A 185 6.80 -34.71 17.07
C THR A 185 6.15 -33.34 17.29
N PRO A 186 4.99 -33.04 16.70
CA PRO A 186 4.26 -31.80 16.93
C PRO A 186 3.41 -31.87 18.19
N ASP A 187 3.42 -30.78 18.96
CA ASP A 187 2.57 -30.54 20.12
C ASP A 187 1.22 -29.92 19.66
N PRO A 188 0.06 -30.47 20.07
CA PRO A 188 -1.25 -29.93 19.71
C PRO A 188 -1.81 -29.06 20.83
N GLY A 189 -1.81 -27.74 20.67
CA GLY A 189 -2.49 -26.89 21.66
C GLY A 189 -2.36 -25.40 21.52
N HIS A 190 -2.88 -24.80 20.43
CA HIS A 190 -3.17 -23.37 20.47
C HIS A 190 -4.61 -23.12 20.05
N LYS A 191 -5.44 -22.82 21.05
CA LYS A 191 -6.82 -22.37 20.83
C LYS A 191 -6.79 -20.94 20.31
N THR A 192 -7.12 -20.76 19.04
CA THR A 192 -7.39 -19.46 18.44
C THR A 192 -8.70 -18.92 18.97
N THR A 193 -8.63 -17.98 19.88
CA THR A 193 -9.79 -17.18 20.28
C THR A 193 -10.00 -16.11 19.21
N VAL A 194 -11.08 -16.22 18.48
CA VAL A 194 -11.57 -15.18 17.57
C VAL A 194 -12.07 -14.02 18.45
N GLN A 195 -11.29 -12.96 18.54
CA GLN A 195 -11.76 -11.70 19.11
C GLN A 195 -12.46 -10.90 18.03
N THR A 196 -13.76 -10.72 18.21
CA THR A 196 -14.60 -9.77 17.46
C THR A 196 -14.08 -8.36 17.71
N ALA A 197 -13.67 -7.70 16.61
CA ALA A 197 -13.21 -6.32 16.61
C ALA A 197 -14.40 -5.37 16.71
N ASP A 198 -14.86 -5.09 17.91
CA ASP A 198 -15.74 -3.95 18.21
C ASP A 198 -15.61 -3.55 19.70
N GLU A 199 -14.38 -3.31 20.15
CA GLU A 199 -14.13 -2.60 21.41
C GLU A 199 -13.22 -1.42 21.10
N ALA A 200 -13.73 -0.22 21.37
CA ALA A 200 -12.96 1.02 21.35
C ALA A 200 -11.66 0.83 22.13
N ASP A 201 -10.52 0.86 21.46
CA ASP A 201 -9.20 0.63 22.04
C ASP A 201 -8.82 1.80 22.99
N PRO A 202 -8.91 1.65 24.31
CA PRO A 202 -8.57 2.69 25.27
C PRO A 202 -7.06 2.92 25.38
N SER A 203 -6.23 2.11 24.71
CA SER A 203 -4.76 2.22 24.73
C SER A 203 -4.26 3.41 23.91
N GLY A 204 -4.90 3.72 22.79
CA GLY A 204 -4.52 4.84 21.93
C GLY A 204 -4.70 6.22 22.59
N GLU A 205 -5.72 6.41 23.39
CA GLU A 205 -5.98 7.69 24.08
C GLU A 205 -4.97 7.95 25.20
N ARG A 206 -4.60 6.94 25.98
CA ARG A 206 -3.55 7.05 27.02
C ARG A 206 -2.17 7.30 26.44
N GLY A 207 -1.92 6.93 25.19
CA GLY A 207 -0.66 7.17 24.50
C GLY A 207 -0.46 8.63 24.11
N LEU A 208 -1.54 9.37 23.85
CA LEU A 208 -1.47 10.78 23.44
C LEU A 208 -0.89 11.70 24.53
N GLU A 209 -1.16 11.42 25.81
CA GLU A 209 -0.61 12.18 26.93
C GLU A 209 0.92 12.02 27.08
N ARG A 210 1.47 10.94 26.51
CA ARG A 210 2.92 10.66 26.50
C ARG A 210 3.68 11.34 25.37
N LEU A 211 2.96 11.99 24.45
CA LEU A 211 3.59 12.70 23.32
C LEU A 211 4.22 13.99 23.80
N THR A 212 5.42 14.26 23.34
CA THR A 212 6.06 15.57 23.53
C THR A 212 5.33 16.64 22.69
N PRO A 213 5.46 17.94 23.03
CA PRO A 213 4.87 19.01 22.23
C PRO A 213 5.22 18.91 20.75
N ARG A 214 6.46 18.52 20.44
CA ARG A 214 6.92 18.37 19.05
C ARG A 214 6.28 17.18 18.33
N GLU A 215 6.08 16.06 19.02
CA GLU A 215 5.38 14.90 18.49
C GLU A 215 3.89 15.21 18.27
N GLN A 216 3.29 16.03 19.15
CA GLN A 216 1.91 16.49 18.97
C GLN A 216 1.76 17.38 17.72
N GLU A 217 2.72 18.29 17.48
CA GLU A 217 2.75 19.10 16.25
C GLU A 217 2.88 18.23 15.00
N VAL A 218 3.78 17.26 15.02
CA VAL A 218 3.93 16.30 13.91
C VAL A 218 2.64 15.52 13.69
N LEU A 219 2.01 15.00 14.75
CA LEU A 219 0.77 14.25 14.65
C LEU A 219 -0.41 15.11 14.18
N ALA A 220 -0.48 16.39 14.60
CA ALA A 220 -1.48 17.33 14.12
C ALA A 220 -1.36 17.54 12.60
N LEU A 221 -0.16 17.76 12.08
CA LEU A 221 0.09 17.92 10.64
C LEU A 221 -0.17 16.62 9.87
N MET A 222 0.12 15.46 10.48
CA MET A 222 -0.29 14.17 9.92
C MET A 222 -1.82 14.05 9.82
N ALA A 223 -2.56 14.56 10.79
CA ALA A 223 -4.02 14.56 10.79
C ALA A 223 -4.61 15.56 9.77
N GLU A 224 -3.86 16.60 9.41
CA GLU A 224 -4.17 17.49 8.28
C GLU A 224 -3.88 16.85 6.90
N GLY A 225 -3.34 15.62 6.88
CA GLY A 225 -3.04 14.88 5.65
C GLY A 225 -1.65 15.16 5.05
N LEU A 226 -0.75 15.86 5.76
CA LEU A 226 0.58 16.17 5.24
C LEU A 226 1.47 14.91 5.22
N SER A 227 2.26 14.73 4.15
CA SER A 227 3.32 13.72 4.08
C SER A 227 4.49 14.07 5.02
N ASN A 228 5.38 13.12 5.28
CA ASN A 228 6.56 13.37 6.12
C ASN A 228 7.44 14.50 5.57
N THR A 229 7.64 14.57 4.25
CA THR A 229 8.38 15.64 3.59
C THR A 229 7.70 17.00 3.78
N GLN A 230 6.38 17.06 3.65
CA GLN A 230 5.62 18.31 3.90
C GLN A 230 5.64 18.72 5.37
N VAL A 231 5.61 17.75 6.30
CA VAL A 231 5.81 18.01 7.73
C VAL A 231 7.22 18.54 7.99
N ALA A 232 8.24 17.97 7.33
CA ALA A 232 9.62 18.43 7.43
C ALA A 232 9.76 19.88 6.95
N GLU A 233 9.22 20.21 5.80
CA GLU A 233 9.19 21.59 5.27
C GLU A 233 8.46 22.55 6.21
N ARG A 234 7.27 22.16 6.68
CA ARG A 234 6.43 23.00 7.55
C ARG A 234 7.06 23.29 8.90
N LEU A 235 7.78 22.32 9.46
CA LEU A 235 8.42 22.40 10.78
C LEU A 235 9.92 22.78 10.72
N VAL A 236 10.44 22.99 9.51
CA VAL A 236 11.87 23.28 9.25
C VAL A 236 12.76 22.18 9.87
N LEU A 237 12.45 20.93 9.56
CA LEU A 237 13.17 19.74 10.00
C LEU A 237 13.73 18.98 8.79
N SER A 238 14.66 18.05 9.05
CA SER A 238 15.04 17.05 8.04
C SER A 238 14.01 15.91 7.98
N ASP A 239 13.88 15.26 6.83
CA ASP A 239 13.01 14.07 6.65
C ASP A 239 13.33 12.97 7.66
N GLY A 240 14.63 12.75 7.95
CA GLY A 240 15.06 11.78 8.96
C GLY A 240 14.62 12.14 10.38
N ALA A 241 14.56 13.45 10.72
CA ALA A 241 14.05 13.89 12.01
C ALA A 241 12.54 13.66 12.13
N VAL A 242 11.77 13.95 11.06
CA VAL A 242 10.33 13.67 11.03
C VAL A 242 10.07 12.17 11.11
N ALA A 243 10.80 11.35 10.35
CA ALA A 243 10.66 9.89 10.42
C ALA A 243 10.89 9.35 11.84
N LYS A 244 11.88 9.91 12.57
CA LYS A 244 12.13 9.56 13.98
C LYS A 244 10.98 9.98 14.89
N HIS A 245 10.41 11.17 14.72
CA HIS A 245 9.24 11.60 15.48
C HIS A 245 8.03 10.70 15.22
N VAL A 246 7.76 10.35 13.96
CA VAL A 246 6.68 9.44 13.58
C VAL A 246 6.87 8.05 14.20
N ALA A 247 8.08 7.50 14.19
CA ALA A 247 8.38 6.23 14.85
C ALA A 247 8.14 6.29 16.37
N ASN A 248 8.54 7.39 17.03
CA ASN A 248 8.30 7.60 18.45
C ASN A 248 6.79 7.75 18.77
N ILE A 249 6.04 8.46 17.94
CA ILE A 249 4.58 8.57 18.06
C ILE A 249 3.95 7.17 18.03
N PHE A 250 4.28 6.35 17.04
CA PHE A 250 3.75 4.99 16.94
C PHE A 250 4.11 4.13 18.14
N ALA A 251 5.34 4.22 18.65
CA ALA A 251 5.76 3.50 19.84
C ALA A 251 4.99 3.94 21.09
N LYS A 252 4.75 5.25 21.26
CA LYS A 252 4.01 5.79 22.40
C LYS A 252 2.51 5.53 22.36
N LEU A 253 1.95 5.37 21.16
CA LEU A 253 0.57 4.98 20.94
C LEU A 253 0.37 3.46 20.92
N ASP A 254 1.41 2.69 21.28
CA ASP A 254 1.40 1.23 21.30
C ASP A 254 0.97 0.61 19.95
N LEU A 255 1.46 1.21 18.83
CA LEU A 255 1.20 0.75 17.47
C LEU A 255 2.41 -0.06 16.95
N PRO A 256 2.39 -1.40 17.04
CA PRO A 256 3.56 -2.23 16.70
C PRO A 256 3.86 -2.23 15.19
N PRO A 257 5.12 -2.51 14.79
CA PRO A 257 5.53 -2.53 13.38
C PRO A 257 4.79 -3.54 12.50
N SER A 258 4.22 -4.57 13.10
CA SER A 258 3.44 -5.61 12.42
C SER A 258 2.02 -5.18 12.04
N GLU A 259 1.56 -4.05 12.55
CA GLU A 259 0.23 -3.54 12.23
C GLU A 259 0.26 -2.66 10.99
N ASP A 260 -0.57 -3.00 10.02
CA ASP A 260 -0.85 -2.15 8.87
C ASP A 260 -1.69 -0.94 9.33
N ASN A 261 -1.52 0.20 8.66
CA ASN A 261 -2.26 1.43 8.93
C ASN A 261 -1.95 2.17 10.26
N ARG A 262 -0.75 1.99 10.86
CA ARG A 262 -0.33 2.72 12.07
C ARG A 262 -0.55 4.23 11.98
N ARG A 263 -0.29 4.81 10.80
CA ARG A 263 -0.50 6.25 10.55
C ARG A 263 -1.97 6.62 10.67
N VAL A 264 -2.85 5.84 10.06
CA VAL A 264 -4.32 6.06 10.13
C VAL A 264 -4.79 5.92 11.57
N ARG A 265 -4.36 4.88 12.29
CA ARG A 265 -4.71 4.68 13.71
C ARG A 265 -4.24 5.82 14.60
N ALA A 266 -3.02 6.30 14.40
CA ALA A 266 -2.48 7.45 15.12
C ALA A 266 -3.30 8.72 14.87
N VAL A 267 -3.66 8.99 13.60
CA VAL A 267 -4.50 10.12 13.21
C VAL A 267 -5.91 9.99 13.79
N LEU A 268 -6.51 8.82 13.74
CA LEU A 268 -7.85 8.60 14.32
C LEU A 268 -7.85 8.77 15.83
N ALA A 269 -6.83 8.28 16.55
CA ALA A 269 -6.68 8.51 17.99
C ALA A 269 -6.58 10.02 18.30
N TRP A 270 -5.81 10.77 17.50
CA TRP A 270 -5.70 12.22 17.64
C TRP A 270 -7.01 12.96 17.39
N LEU A 271 -7.75 12.60 16.33
CA LEU A 271 -9.02 13.24 16.01
C LEU A 271 -10.09 12.96 17.06
N ARG A 272 -10.17 11.74 17.60
CA ARG A 272 -11.09 11.37 18.68
C ARG A 272 -10.83 12.13 19.98
N SER A 273 -9.56 12.38 20.32
CA SER A 273 -9.21 13.11 21.54
C SER A 273 -9.55 14.59 21.51
N ARG A 274 -9.95 15.12 20.35
CA ARG A 274 -10.31 16.52 20.14
C ARG A 274 -11.77 16.74 19.79
N ALA A 275 -12.53 15.66 19.64
CA ALA A 275 -13.97 15.68 19.45
C ALA A 275 -14.71 15.75 20.79
#